data_9a86821b33c9a9d3ab5cff0024a65a64
#
_entry.id   9a86821b33c9a9d3ab5cff0024a65a64
#
_cell.length_a   1.000
_cell.length_b   1.000
_cell.length_c   1.000
_cell.angle_alpha   90.00
_cell.angle_beta   90.00
_cell.angle_gamma   90.00
#
_symmetry.space_group_name_H-M   'P 1'
#
loop_
_entity.id
_entity.type
_entity.pdbx_description
1 polymer ?
#
loop_
_entity_poly.entity_id
_entity_poly.type
_entity_poly.pdbx_seq_one_letter_code
_entity_poly.pdbx_strand_id
1 'polypeptide(L)'
;MAKIARAVQDEVVPPFSYDRNPYADFDWTPHVGTSDWVEYDFAKPARVSSTAVFWIDNRGHLNPDCGTPKSWRILYRDGDRWKPVANREPYATAQDRFNKVTFAPVVTGALRLEVLEQPEWSAGIHEWTVE
;
A
#
# COMPACT_ATOMS: atom_id res chain seq x y z
N MET A 1 4.29 -12.13 2.49
CA MET A 1 5.25 -12.17 1.37
C MET A 1 5.99 -10.86 1.29
N ALA A 2 7.31 -10.92 1.34
CA ALA A 2 8.16 -9.73 1.31
C ALA A 2 8.50 -9.38 -0.13
N LYS A 3 8.24 -8.13 -0.55
CA LYS A 3 8.65 -7.64 -1.87
C LYS A 3 8.98 -6.16 -1.80
N ILE A 4 9.99 -5.75 -2.57
CA ILE A 4 10.19 -4.35 -2.90
C ILE A 4 9.35 -4.10 -4.15
N ALA A 5 8.37 -3.22 -4.05
CA ALA A 5 7.43 -2.97 -5.12
C ALA A 5 7.76 -1.69 -5.88
N ARG A 6 8.54 -1.80 -6.94
CA ARG A 6 8.87 -0.65 -7.78
C ARG A 6 7.67 -0.07 -8.51
N ALA A 7 6.75 -0.93 -8.93
CA ALA A 7 5.57 -0.51 -9.67
C ALA A 7 4.70 0.48 -8.88
N VAL A 8 4.61 0.33 -7.56
CA VAL A 8 3.80 1.23 -6.74
C VAL A 8 4.47 2.57 -6.44
N GLN A 9 5.69 2.78 -6.95
CA GLN A 9 6.50 3.97 -6.71
C GLN A 9 6.87 4.70 -8.01
N ASP A 10 6.23 4.37 -9.13
CA ASP A 10 6.58 4.88 -10.45
C ASP A 10 5.76 6.11 -10.87
N GLU A 11 4.90 6.59 -9.98
CA GLU A 11 4.02 7.75 -10.22
C GLU A 11 3.01 7.54 -11.36
N VAL A 12 2.80 6.31 -11.79
CA VAL A 12 1.77 5.98 -12.77
C VAL A 12 0.45 5.76 -12.05
N VAL A 13 -0.46 6.72 -12.15
CA VAL A 13 -1.76 6.69 -11.47
C VAL A 13 -2.87 6.64 -12.52
N PRO A 14 -3.63 5.54 -12.62
CA PRO A 14 -4.77 5.47 -13.51
C PRO A 14 -5.92 6.32 -12.97
N PRO A 15 -6.86 6.77 -13.84
CA PRO A 15 -7.98 7.59 -13.40
C PRO A 15 -8.96 6.83 -12.49
N PHE A 16 -8.99 5.49 -12.59
CA PHE A 16 -9.93 4.66 -11.83
C PHE A 16 -9.23 3.46 -11.20
N SER A 17 -9.74 3.03 -10.05
CA SER A 17 -9.20 1.89 -9.30
C SER A 17 -9.29 0.57 -10.06
N TYR A 18 -10.22 0.44 -11.01
CA TYR A 18 -10.39 -0.79 -11.79
C TYR A 18 -9.46 -0.86 -13.01
N ASP A 19 -8.79 0.22 -13.40
CA ASP A 19 -7.83 0.19 -14.50
C ASP A 19 -6.61 -0.63 -14.09
N ARG A 20 -6.14 -1.50 -14.98
CA ARG A 20 -4.97 -2.33 -14.71
C ARG A 20 -3.86 -2.02 -15.70
N ASN A 21 -2.68 -1.84 -15.14
CA ASN A 21 -1.44 -1.72 -15.89
C ASN A 21 -0.46 -2.75 -15.31
N PRO A 22 -0.22 -3.88 -15.99
CA PRO A 22 0.61 -4.94 -15.43
C PRO A 22 2.06 -4.53 -15.17
N TYR A 23 2.50 -3.40 -15.72
CA TYR A 23 3.85 -2.87 -15.52
C TYR A 23 3.92 -1.83 -14.38
N ALA A 24 2.77 -1.32 -13.93
CA ALA A 24 2.69 -0.24 -12.94
C ALA A 24 1.90 -0.61 -11.68
N ASP A 25 1.30 -1.79 -11.66
CA ASP A 25 0.49 -2.26 -10.53
C ASP A 25 1.25 -3.29 -9.71
N PHE A 26 0.88 -3.38 -8.43
CA PHE A 26 1.32 -4.44 -7.54
C PHE A 26 0.11 -5.06 -6.86
N ASP A 27 0.06 -6.40 -6.76
CA ASP A 27 -1.01 -7.08 -6.03
C ASP A 27 -0.48 -8.32 -5.31
N TRP A 28 -1.28 -8.82 -4.37
CA TRP A 28 -0.97 -10.02 -3.60
C TRP A 28 -1.75 -11.27 -4.07
N THR A 29 -2.38 -11.20 -5.24
CA THR A 29 -3.11 -12.34 -5.80
C THR A 29 -2.22 -13.59 -5.85
N PRO A 30 -2.66 -14.77 -5.39
CA PRO A 30 -4.05 -15.11 -5.00
C PRO A 30 -4.30 -15.09 -3.47
N HIS A 31 -3.54 -14.35 -2.70
CA HIS A 31 -3.68 -14.34 -1.24
C HIS A 31 -5.00 -13.71 -0.81
N VAL A 32 -5.77 -14.41 0.00
CA VAL A 32 -7.04 -13.92 0.57
C VAL A 32 -7.06 -14.23 2.07
N GLY A 33 -7.72 -13.36 2.84
CA GLY A 33 -7.94 -13.57 4.27
C GLY A 33 -6.68 -13.56 5.14
N THR A 34 -5.53 -13.23 4.59
CA THR A 34 -4.23 -13.25 5.27
C THR A 34 -3.63 -11.86 5.38
N SER A 35 -2.64 -11.71 6.26
CA SER A 35 -1.81 -10.50 6.30
C SER A 35 -0.68 -10.63 5.29
N ASP A 36 -0.48 -9.58 4.51
CA ASP A 36 0.60 -9.46 3.55
C ASP A 36 1.22 -8.07 3.64
N TRP A 37 2.39 -7.88 3.05
CA TRP A 37 3.06 -6.59 3.11
C TRP A 37 3.94 -6.33 1.89
N VAL A 38 4.25 -5.06 1.69
CA VAL A 38 5.20 -4.55 0.71
C VAL A 38 6.10 -3.52 1.40
N GLU A 39 7.34 -3.44 0.97
CA GLU A 39 8.35 -2.61 1.60
C GLU A 39 8.85 -1.54 0.64
N TYR A 40 9.04 -0.33 1.18
CA TYR A 40 9.67 0.79 0.50
C TYR A 40 11.02 1.05 1.16
N ASP A 41 12.11 0.75 0.46
CA ASP A 41 13.47 0.99 0.96
C ASP A 41 14.01 2.32 0.44
N PHE A 42 14.49 3.15 1.35
CA PHE A 42 15.16 4.39 1.01
C PHE A 42 16.64 4.14 0.77
N ALA A 43 17.21 4.81 -0.25
CA ALA A 43 18.66 4.73 -0.51
C ALA A 43 19.47 5.21 0.69
N LYS A 44 18.96 6.20 1.41
CA LYS A 44 19.49 6.72 2.68
C LYS A 44 18.34 6.93 3.65
N PRO A 45 18.58 6.85 4.97
CA PRO A 45 17.55 7.17 5.93
C PRO A 45 16.93 8.54 5.64
N ALA A 46 15.61 8.61 5.67
CA ALA A 46 14.86 9.82 5.36
C ALA A 46 13.85 10.11 6.47
N ARG A 47 13.54 11.39 6.65
CA ARG A 47 12.47 11.82 7.54
C ARG A 47 11.17 11.81 6.78
N VAL A 48 10.21 11.04 7.26
CA VAL A 48 8.91 10.88 6.62
C VAL A 48 7.79 11.14 7.63
N SER A 49 6.67 11.67 7.14
CA SER A 49 5.53 12.04 8.00
C SER A 49 4.18 11.81 7.34
N SER A 50 4.14 11.33 6.10
CA SER A 50 2.88 11.03 5.43
C SER A 50 3.05 9.97 4.36
N THR A 51 1.94 9.34 4.03
CA THR A 51 1.86 8.34 2.96
C THR A 51 0.48 8.41 2.32
N ALA A 52 0.39 7.98 1.07
CA ALA A 52 -0.89 7.90 0.37
C ALA A 52 -0.90 6.67 -0.54
N VAL A 53 -2.02 5.98 -0.57
CA VAL A 53 -2.19 4.75 -1.35
C VAL A 53 -3.40 4.86 -2.25
N PHE A 54 -3.22 4.53 -3.52
CA PHE A 54 -4.29 4.38 -4.50
C PHE A 54 -4.51 2.89 -4.73
N TRP A 55 -5.62 2.36 -4.21
CA TRP A 55 -5.92 0.94 -4.24
C TRP A 55 -6.46 0.49 -5.59
N ILE A 56 -6.16 -0.77 -5.96
CA ILE A 56 -6.82 -1.45 -7.08
C ILE A 56 -8.16 -1.96 -6.60
N ASP A 57 -9.23 -1.68 -7.36
CA ASP A 57 -10.53 -2.29 -7.12
C ASP A 57 -11.26 -2.44 -8.45
N ASN A 58 -11.19 -3.63 -9.02
CA ASN A 58 -11.86 -3.99 -10.28
C ASN A 58 -13.02 -4.96 -10.06
N ARG A 59 -13.52 -5.08 -8.83
CA ARG A 59 -14.70 -5.87 -8.53
C ARG A 59 -15.91 -5.29 -9.28
N GLY A 60 -16.74 -6.15 -9.84
CA GLY A 60 -17.88 -5.73 -10.64
C GLY A 60 -17.55 -5.37 -12.08
N HIS A 61 -16.28 -5.46 -12.49
CA HIS A 61 -15.81 -5.23 -13.85
C HIS A 61 -15.39 -6.55 -14.50
N LEU A 62 -15.09 -6.51 -15.79
CA LEU A 62 -14.65 -7.69 -16.52
C LEU A 62 -13.28 -8.17 -15.99
N ASN A 63 -13.17 -9.47 -15.74
CA ASN A 63 -11.98 -10.12 -15.18
C ASN A 63 -11.54 -9.51 -13.83
N PRO A 64 -12.43 -9.48 -12.82
CA PRO A 64 -12.08 -8.93 -11.52
C PRO A 64 -11.03 -9.81 -10.81
N ASP A 65 -10.01 -9.20 -10.21
CA ASP A 65 -8.98 -9.92 -9.47
C ASP A 65 -8.60 -9.26 -8.14
N CYS A 66 -8.86 -7.97 -7.96
CA CYS A 66 -8.49 -7.23 -6.76
C CYS A 66 -9.64 -6.39 -6.22
N GLY A 67 -9.61 -6.18 -4.91
CA GLY A 67 -10.47 -5.24 -4.22
C GLY A 67 -9.72 -4.56 -3.09
N THR A 68 -10.34 -3.54 -2.48
CA THR A 68 -9.73 -2.85 -1.35
C THR A 68 -9.50 -3.82 -0.19
N PRO A 69 -8.43 -3.65 0.60
CA PRO A 69 -8.18 -4.54 1.74
C PRO A 69 -9.21 -4.32 2.84
N LYS A 70 -9.29 -5.27 3.77
CA LYS A 70 -10.10 -5.13 4.97
C LYS A 70 -9.54 -4.03 5.88
N SER A 71 -8.22 -3.97 6.02
CA SER A 71 -7.51 -2.94 6.76
C SER A 71 -6.06 -2.88 6.29
N TRP A 72 -5.37 -1.80 6.65
CA TRP A 72 -3.95 -1.65 6.38
C TRP A 72 -3.31 -0.76 7.42
N ARG A 73 -1.98 -0.80 7.51
CA ARG A 73 -1.20 0.06 8.40
C ARG A 73 0.21 0.26 7.87
N ILE A 74 0.88 1.28 8.38
CA ILE A 74 2.26 1.59 8.03
C ILE A 74 3.16 1.31 9.24
N LEU A 75 4.26 0.64 8.95
CA LEU A 75 5.32 0.35 9.91
C LEU A 75 6.61 1.01 9.42
N TYR A 76 7.44 1.44 10.33
CA TYR A 76 8.78 1.94 10.01
C TYR A 76 9.84 1.06 10.64
N ARG A 77 11.00 1.05 10.01
CA ARG A 77 12.13 0.27 10.51
C ARG A 77 12.89 1.07 11.58
N ASP A 78 13.01 0.47 12.76
CA ASP A 78 13.77 1.01 13.87
C ASP A 78 14.84 -0.01 14.27
N GLY A 79 16.06 0.19 13.76
CA GLY A 79 17.12 -0.80 13.88
C GLY A 79 16.80 -2.07 13.10
N ASP A 80 16.63 -3.18 13.82
CA ASP A 80 16.22 -4.47 13.25
C ASP A 80 14.73 -4.79 13.50
N ARG A 81 13.97 -3.82 14.00
CA ARG A 81 12.56 -4.00 14.35
C ARG A 81 11.66 -3.15 13.45
N TRP A 82 10.41 -3.62 13.32
CA TRP A 82 9.34 -2.88 12.65
C TRP A 82 8.37 -2.36 13.71
N LYS A 83 8.11 -1.05 13.66
CA LYS A 83 7.21 -0.38 14.61
C LYS A 83 6.10 0.34 13.86
N PRO A 84 4.85 0.33 14.38
CA PRO A 84 3.79 1.10 13.74
C PRO A 84 4.06 2.60 13.87
N VAL A 85 3.77 3.36 12.81
CA VAL A 85 3.78 4.82 12.87
C VAL A 85 2.61 5.30 13.74
N ALA A 86 2.77 6.47 14.35
CA ALA A 86 1.68 7.11 15.12
C ALA A 86 0.78 7.89 14.15
N ASN A 87 -0.15 7.18 13.51
CA ASN A 87 -1.04 7.76 12.51
C ASN A 87 -2.04 8.74 13.14
N ARG A 88 -2.33 9.82 12.43
CA ARG A 88 -3.26 10.87 12.87
C ARG A 88 -4.66 10.68 12.31
N GLU A 89 -4.78 10.07 11.12
CA GLU A 89 -6.06 9.73 10.50
C GLU A 89 -6.25 8.22 10.45
N PRO A 90 -7.49 7.74 10.32
CA PRO A 90 -7.74 6.33 10.06
C PRO A 90 -7.13 5.91 8.72
N TYR A 91 -6.78 4.64 8.61
CA TYR A 91 -6.32 4.04 7.35
C TYR A 91 -7.52 3.72 6.47
N ALA A 92 -7.94 4.68 5.65
CA ALA A 92 -9.11 4.57 4.79
C ALA A 92 -8.83 3.68 3.58
N THR A 93 -9.90 3.12 3.00
CA THR A 93 -9.84 2.24 1.82
C THR A 93 -10.79 2.71 0.72
N ALA A 94 -10.86 4.02 0.49
CA ALA A 94 -11.73 4.59 -0.53
C ALA A 94 -11.23 4.25 -1.95
N GLN A 95 -12.18 4.02 -2.85
CA GLN A 95 -11.90 3.74 -4.26
C GLN A 95 -11.62 5.04 -5.03
N ASP A 96 -10.90 4.90 -6.13
CA ASP A 96 -10.70 5.94 -7.15
C ASP A 96 -10.05 7.22 -6.60
N ARG A 97 -9.24 7.09 -5.56
CA ARG A 97 -8.51 8.21 -4.96
C ARG A 97 -7.32 7.75 -4.13
N PHE A 98 -6.42 8.67 -3.86
CA PHE A 98 -5.40 8.44 -2.84
C PHE A 98 -6.03 8.47 -1.46
N ASN A 99 -5.64 7.50 -0.63
CA ASN A 99 -5.99 7.43 0.79
C ASN A 99 -4.76 7.91 1.57
N LYS A 100 -4.80 9.16 2.03
CA LYS A 100 -3.66 9.79 2.69
C LYS A 100 -3.73 9.61 4.20
N VAL A 101 -2.59 9.27 4.80
CA VAL A 101 -2.44 9.20 6.25
C VAL A 101 -1.19 9.99 6.62
N THR A 102 -1.35 10.91 7.58
CA THR A 102 -0.24 11.60 8.20
C THR A 102 0.11 10.93 9.53
N PHE A 103 1.35 11.06 9.95
CA PHE A 103 1.82 10.45 11.20
C PHE A 103 2.94 11.28 11.82
N ALA A 104 3.22 11.01 13.09
CA ALA A 104 4.35 11.64 13.77
C ALA A 104 5.63 11.34 12.98
N PRO A 105 6.44 12.36 12.64
CA PRO A 105 7.62 12.17 11.80
C PRO A 105 8.59 11.15 12.38
N VAL A 106 9.13 10.31 11.50
CA VAL A 106 10.18 9.34 11.83
C VAL A 106 11.32 9.46 10.84
N VAL A 107 12.54 9.19 11.30
CA VAL A 107 13.71 9.03 10.42
C VAL A 107 13.97 7.55 10.29
N THR A 108 13.89 7.03 9.08
CA THR A 108 13.96 5.58 8.86
C THR A 108 14.58 5.26 7.51
N GLY A 109 15.14 4.05 7.40
CA GLY A 109 15.65 3.51 6.14
C GLY A 109 14.60 2.76 5.32
N ALA A 110 13.43 2.46 5.90
CA ALA A 110 12.39 1.71 5.20
C ALA A 110 11.02 1.89 5.83
N LEU A 111 9.99 1.83 5.00
CA LEU A 111 8.60 1.71 5.43
C LEU A 111 8.03 0.39 4.93
N ARG A 112 7.09 -0.14 5.68
CA ARG A 112 6.33 -1.33 5.30
C ARG A 112 4.85 -1.01 5.35
N LEU A 113 4.16 -1.31 4.25
CA LEU A 113 2.71 -1.25 4.17
C LEU A 113 2.20 -2.68 4.39
N GLU A 114 1.47 -2.88 5.45
CA GLU A 114 0.90 -4.18 5.81
C GLU A 114 -0.60 -4.13 5.61
N VAL A 115 -1.15 -5.11 4.92
CA VAL A 115 -2.58 -5.24 4.68
C VAL A 115 -3.12 -6.48 5.38
N LEU A 116 -4.38 -6.41 5.81
CA LEU A 116 -5.20 -7.57 6.08
C LEU A 116 -6.17 -7.71 4.91
N GLU A 117 -6.06 -8.79 4.18
CA GLU A 117 -6.87 -9.01 2.99
C GLU A 117 -8.27 -9.49 3.36
N GLN A 118 -9.24 -9.17 2.49
CA GLN A 118 -10.59 -9.70 2.60
C GLN A 118 -10.58 -11.22 2.33
N PRO A 119 -11.55 -11.96 2.88
CA PRO A 119 -11.59 -13.41 2.65
C PRO A 119 -11.94 -13.81 1.22
N GLU A 120 -12.51 -12.90 0.42
CA GLU A 120 -13.01 -13.22 -0.92
C GLU A 120 -12.16 -12.68 -2.06
N TRP A 121 -11.25 -11.72 -1.80
CA TRP A 121 -10.39 -11.15 -2.84
C TRP A 121 -9.07 -10.66 -2.29
N SER A 122 -8.11 -10.55 -3.19
CA SER A 122 -6.78 -10.03 -2.88
C SER A 122 -6.74 -8.51 -2.99
N ALA A 123 -5.91 -7.88 -2.19
CA ALA A 123 -5.63 -6.46 -2.33
C ALA A 123 -4.56 -6.19 -3.38
N GLY A 124 -4.54 -4.99 -3.91
CA GLY A 124 -3.53 -4.53 -4.85
C GLY A 124 -3.41 -3.00 -4.83
N ILE A 125 -2.28 -2.51 -5.28
CA ILE A 125 -1.90 -1.11 -5.22
C ILE A 125 -1.56 -0.60 -6.61
N HIS A 126 -2.18 0.50 -7.04
CA HIS A 126 -1.78 1.24 -8.24
C HIS A 126 -0.57 2.12 -7.95
N GLU A 127 -0.59 2.85 -6.84
CA GLU A 127 0.49 3.76 -6.48
C GLU A 127 0.56 3.90 -4.96
N TRP A 128 1.78 3.98 -4.44
CA TRP A 128 2.05 4.25 -3.04
C TRP A 128 3.11 5.33 -2.94
N THR A 129 2.73 6.48 -2.39
CA THR A 129 3.63 7.62 -2.21
C THR A 129 3.98 7.80 -0.75
N VAL A 130 5.17 8.34 -0.50
CA VAL A 130 5.70 8.62 0.83
C VAL A 130 6.33 10.01 0.82
N GLU A 131 6.03 10.80 1.86
CA GLU A 131 6.61 12.13 2.06
C GLU A 131 7.14 12.33 3.48
#